data_339486fa24acb6ef849fdd837e37c239
#
_entry.id   339486fa24acb6ef849fdd837e37c239
#
_cell.length_a   1.000
_cell.length_b   1.000
_cell.length_c   1.000
_cell.angle_alpha   90.00
_cell.angle_beta   90.00
_cell.angle_gamma   90.00
#
_symmetry.space_group_name_H-M   'P 1'
#
loop_
_entity.id
_entity.type
_entity.pdbx_description
1 polymer ?
#
loop_
_entity_poly.entity_id
_entity_poly.type
_entity_poly.pdbx_seq_one_letter_code
_entity_poly.pdbx_strand_id
1 'polypeptide(L)'
;MAPSLVGDGPAALDGVSPGSRGTDRRWGTYAAAITRWERLTRPAPDPTDAAGRLRADFVEWMQGLDAGWVTATPGLGRPAQLTALGNGVVPQQASRALQLLAPPFPRCPGCTAV
;
A
#
# COMPACT_ATOMS: atom_id res chain seq x y z
N MET A 1 7.73 -20.55 -47.78
CA MET A 1 8.23 -21.21 -46.55
C MET A 1 8.53 -20.12 -45.52
N ALA A 2 7.67 -19.87 -44.59
CA ALA A 2 7.88 -18.93 -43.49
C ALA A 2 8.23 -19.72 -42.23
N PRO A 3 9.28 -19.38 -41.46
CA PRO A 3 9.57 -20.04 -40.19
C PRO A 3 8.62 -19.51 -39.11
N SER A 4 7.96 -20.45 -38.42
CA SER A 4 7.15 -20.16 -37.22
C SER A 4 8.05 -19.66 -36.12
N LEU A 5 7.84 -18.41 -35.71
CA LEU A 5 8.37 -17.89 -34.44
C LEU A 5 7.49 -18.37 -33.30
N VAL A 6 7.91 -19.43 -32.65
CA VAL A 6 7.39 -19.83 -31.32
C VAL A 6 7.93 -18.83 -30.31
N GLY A 7 7.05 -17.96 -29.81
CA GLY A 7 7.37 -17.06 -28.70
C GLY A 7 7.49 -17.87 -27.42
N ASP A 8 8.68 -17.91 -26.85
CA ASP A 8 8.90 -18.31 -25.46
C ASP A 8 8.21 -17.30 -24.53
N GLY A 9 7.13 -17.76 -23.89
CA GLY A 9 6.51 -17.04 -22.80
C GLY A 9 7.43 -17.03 -21.57
N PRO A 10 7.35 -15.98 -20.72
CA PRO A 10 8.18 -15.90 -19.53
C PRO A 10 7.90 -17.05 -18.58
N ALA A 11 8.96 -17.69 -18.12
CA ALA A 11 8.92 -18.80 -17.17
C ALA A 11 8.13 -18.42 -15.92
N ALA A 12 7.17 -19.27 -15.57
CA ALA A 12 6.44 -19.22 -14.32
C ALA A 12 7.44 -19.35 -13.16
N LEU A 13 7.49 -18.32 -12.31
CA LEU A 13 8.22 -18.40 -11.04
C LEU A 13 7.38 -19.22 -10.06
N ASP A 14 7.46 -20.52 -10.17
CA ASP A 14 6.94 -21.48 -9.18
C ASP A 14 7.86 -21.46 -7.96
N GLY A 15 7.50 -20.64 -7.00
CA GLY A 15 8.12 -20.55 -5.68
C GLY A 15 7.08 -20.27 -4.61
N VAL A 16 5.95 -21.00 -4.62
CA VAL A 16 4.94 -20.90 -3.56
C VAL A 16 5.31 -21.81 -2.41
N SER A 17 5.81 -21.23 -1.33
CA SER A 17 5.96 -21.90 -0.03
C SER A 17 4.59 -22.37 0.50
N PRO A 18 4.46 -23.57 1.07
CA PRO A 18 3.19 -24.17 1.49
C PRO A 18 2.73 -23.69 2.87
N GLY A 19 2.57 -22.38 3.05
CA GLY A 19 2.09 -21.79 4.30
C GLY A 19 0.88 -20.87 4.17
N SER A 20 0.40 -20.59 2.95
CA SER A 20 -0.48 -19.44 2.64
C SER A 20 -1.96 -19.78 2.39
N ARG A 21 -2.43 -21.01 2.65
CA ARG A 21 -3.80 -21.40 2.23
C ARG A 21 -4.96 -20.65 2.91
N GLY A 22 -4.72 -19.99 4.04
CA GLY A 22 -5.75 -19.19 4.73
C GLY A 22 -5.86 -17.77 4.20
N THR A 23 -4.74 -17.19 3.81
CA THR A 23 -4.64 -15.82 3.31
C THR A 23 -5.18 -15.69 1.89
N ASP A 24 -4.98 -16.70 1.04
CA ASP A 24 -5.39 -16.68 -0.36
C ASP A 24 -6.90 -16.61 -0.55
N ARG A 25 -7.68 -17.27 0.31
CA ARG A 25 -9.16 -17.24 0.24
C ARG A 25 -9.74 -15.87 0.53
N ARG A 26 -9.11 -15.10 1.43
CA ARG A 26 -9.57 -13.77 1.82
C ARG A 26 -9.26 -12.71 0.76
N TRP A 27 -8.11 -12.83 0.12
CA TRP A 27 -7.57 -11.81 -0.76
C TRP A 27 -7.68 -12.15 -2.25
N GLY A 28 -7.98 -13.41 -2.60
CA GLY A 28 -8.10 -13.85 -3.99
C GLY A 28 -6.84 -13.53 -4.80
N THR A 29 -7.03 -12.93 -5.96
CA THR A 29 -5.94 -12.55 -6.86
C THR A 29 -4.98 -11.49 -6.28
N TYR A 30 -5.37 -10.80 -5.22
CA TYR A 30 -4.56 -9.77 -4.56
C TYR A 30 -3.67 -10.33 -3.46
N ALA A 31 -3.76 -11.62 -3.12
CA ALA A 31 -3.05 -12.24 -2.00
C ALA A 31 -1.54 -11.97 -2.03
N ALA A 32 -0.89 -12.10 -3.19
CA ALA A 32 0.54 -11.86 -3.32
C ALA A 32 0.94 -10.40 -3.05
N ALA A 33 0.13 -9.45 -3.52
CA ALA A 33 0.36 -8.02 -3.28
C ALA A 33 0.16 -7.65 -1.79
N ILE A 34 -0.90 -8.19 -1.18
CA ILE A 34 -1.19 -8.00 0.25
C ILE A 34 -0.07 -8.57 1.11
N THR A 35 0.35 -9.83 0.86
CA THR A 35 1.45 -10.46 1.60
C THR A 35 2.75 -9.66 1.48
N ARG A 36 3.06 -9.14 0.30
CA ARG A 36 4.23 -8.26 0.12
C ARG A 36 4.13 -7.01 0.97
N TRP A 37 2.96 -6.36 0.98
CA TRP A 37 2.74 -5.13 1.73
C TRP A 37 2.77 -5.36 3.24
N GLU A 38 2.21 -6.49 3.72
CA GLU A 38 2.31 -6.90 5.12
C GLU A 38 3.75 -7.06 5.60
N ARG A 39 4.63 -7.62 4.76
CA ARG A 39 6.06 -7.77 5.09
C ARG A 39 6.80 -6.43 5.21
N LEU A 40 6.35 -5.42 4.49
CA LEU A 40 6.96 -4.08 4.49
C LEU A 40 6.38 -3.17 5.56
N THR A 41 5.20 -3.47 6.05
CA THR A 41 4.46 -2.61 6.99
C THR A 41 4.06 -3.36 8.26
N ARG A 42 2.86 -3.89 8.28
CA ARG A 42 2.25 -4.64 9.38
C ARG A 42 1.14 -5.54 8.85
N PRO A 43 0.61 -6.50 9.62
CA PRO A 43 -0.50 -7.34 9.20
C PRO A 43 -1.71 -6.51 8.74
N ALA A 44 -2.34 -6.93 7.65
CA ALA A 44 -3.50 -6.26 7.08
C ALA A 44 -4.71 -6.32 8.02
N PRO A 45 -5.36 -5.19 8.33
CA PRO A 45 -6.69 -5.22 8.96
C PRO A 45 -7.74 -5.87 8.05
N ASP A 46 -8.90 -6.17 8.61
CA ASP A 46 -10.03 -6.61 7.77
C ASP A 46 -10.46 -5.50 6.81
N PRO A 47 -10.68 -5.80 5.53
CA PRO A 47 -11.03 -4.78 4.54
C PRO A 47 -12.43 -4.22 4.74
N THR A 48 -13.34 -5.03 5.30
CA THR A 48 -14.73 -4.67 5.51
C THR A 48 -15.17 -4.95 6.93
N ASP A 49 -16.18 -4.21 7.39
CA ASP A 49 -16.86 -4.46 8.66
C ASP A 49 -17.91 -5.59 8.53
N ALA A 50 -18.61 -5.91 9.63
CA ALA A 50 -19.63 -6.95 9.65
C ALA A 50 -20.81 -6.67 8.69
N ALA A 51 -21.01 -5.42 8.30
CA ALA A 51 -22.02 -5.01 7.32
C ALA A 51 -21.49 -4.97 5.88
N GLY A 52 -20.26 -5.43 5.63
CA GLY A 52 -19.62 -5.42 4.32
C GLY A 52 -19.13 -4.05 3.85
N ARG A 53 -19.07 -3.05 4.73
CA ARG A 53 -18.62 -1.69 4.38
C ARG A 53 -17.11 -1.57 4.54
N LEU A 54 -16.47 -0.85 3.61
CA LEU A 54 -15.02 -0.60 3.66
C LEU A 54 -14.61 0.02 5.01
N ARG A 55 -13.56 -0.52 5.61
CA ARG A 55 -13.00 -0.03 6.87
C ARG A 55 -11.92 1.03 6.63
N ALA A 56 -11.97 2.10 7.42
CA ALA A 56 -11.00 3.18 7.33
C ALA A 56 -9.58 2.75 7.73
N ASP A 57 -9.44 1.87 8.72
CA ASP A 57 -8.13 1.33 9.15
C ASP A 57 -7.47 0.47 8.07
N PHE A 58 -8.24 -0.21 7.23
CA PHE A 58 -7.71 -0.91 6.05
C PHE A 58 -7.19 0.06 5.00
N VAL A 59 -7.91 1.16 4.73
CA VAL A 59 -7.44 2.20 3.80
C VAL A 59 -6.17 2.89 4.32
N GLU A 60 -6.13 3.20 5.61
CA GLU A 60 -4.96 3.75 6.30
C GLU A 60 -3.73 2.82 6.15
N TRP A 61 -3.94 1.51 6.34
CA TRP A 61 -2.91 0.50 6.15
C TRP A 61 -2.42 0.42 4.69
N MET A 62 -3.34 0.43 3.71
CA MET A 62 -2.98 0.40 2.29
C MET A 62 -2.14 1.61 1.86
N GLN A 63 -2.35 2.76 2.47
CA GLN A 63 -1.58 3.97 2.21
C GLN A 63 -0.22 4.00 2.92
N GLY A 64 0.12 2.97 3.69
CA GLY A 64 1.37 2.89 4.41
C GLY A 64 1.47 3.86 5.59
N LEU A 65 0.35 4.30 6.12
CA LEU A 65 0.27 5.13 7.32
C LEU A 65 0.36 4.25 8.57
N ASP A 66 0.86 4.82 9.66
CA ASP A 66 0.87 4.16 10.96
C ASP A 66 -0.56 3.88 11.44
N ALA A 67 -0.72 2.83 12.23
CA ALA A 67 -2.02 2.47 12.79
C ALA A 67 -2.57 3.62 13.64
N GLY A 68 -3.78 4.05 13.32
CA GLY A 68 -4.45 5.13 14.04
C GLY A 68 -4.08 6.54 13.59
N TRP A 69 -3.27 6.70 12.55
CA TRP A 69 -2.88 8.03 12.06
C TRP A 69 -4.07 8.94 11.78
N VAL A 70 -5.12 8.42 11.17
CA VAL A 70 -6.40 9.09 10.94
C VAL A 70 -7.48 8.50 11.86
N THR A 71 -7.51 7.18 11.98
CA THR A 71 -8.59 6.45 12.67
C THR A 71 -8.61 6.65 14.18
N ALA A 72 -7.49 7.03 14.82
CA ALA A 72 -7.45 7.36 16.24
C ALA A 72 -7.80 8.83 16.54
N THR A 73 -8.14 9.64 15.55
CA THR A 73 -8.52 11.04 15.75
C THR A 73 -9.86 11.13 16.48
N PRO A 74 -9.91 11.76 17.68
CA PRO A 74 -11.15 11.87 18.44
C PRO A 74 -12.25 12.62 17.67
N GLY A 75 -13.49 12.15 17.76
CA GLY A 75 -14.65 12.79 17.14
C GLY A 75 -14.76 12.62 15.62
N LEU A 76 -13.84 11.90 14.98
CA LEU A 76 -13.86 11.67 13.55
C LEU A 76 -14.58 10.35 13.23
N GLY A 77 -15.80 10.44 12.72
CA GLY A 77 -16.57 9.27 12.31
C GLY A 77 -16.03 8.62 11.02
N ARG A 78 -16.44 7.38 10.76
CA ARG A 78 -16.00 6.59 9.58
C ARG A 78 -16.07 7.36 8.24
N PRO A 79 -17.16 8.05 7.88
CA PRO A 79 -17.22 8.78 6.61
C PRO A 79 -16.15 9.88 6.51
N ALA A 80 -15.93 10.62 7.59
CA ALA A 80 -14.93 11.67 7.64
C ALA A 80 -13.50 11.10 7.59
N GLN A 81 -13.24 9.96 8.24
CA GLN A 81 -11.98 9.24 8.14
C GLN A 81 -11.69 8.81 6.70
N LEU A 82 -12.67 8.21 6.01
CA LEU A 82 -12.51 7.81 4.62
C LEU A 82 -12.31 9.01 3.68
N THR A 83 -12.96 10.13 3.94
CA THR A 83 -12.74 11.38 3.19
C THR A 83 -11.33 11.91 3.39
N ALA A 84 -10.85 11.95 4.62
CA ALA A 84 -9.48 12.38 4.93
C ALA A 84 -8.43 11.48 4.26
N LEU A 85 -8.60 10.17 4.31
CA LEU A 85 -7.71 9.20 3.67
C LEU A 85 -7.77 9.30 2.14
N GLY A 86 -8.94 9.49 1.56
CA GLY A 86 -9.11 9.64 0.10
C GLY A 86 -8.51 10.92 -0.46
N ASN A 87 -8.42 11.98 0.34
CA ASN A 87 -7.77 13.24 -0.03
C ASN A 87 -6.26 13.23 0.27
N GLY A 88 -5.76 12.22 0.97
CA GLY A 88 -4.36 12.06 1.29
C GLY A 88 -3.54 11.49 0.14
N VAL A 89 -2.23 11.57 0.27
CA VAL A 89 -1.27 10.92 -0.62
C VAL A 89 -0.63 9.73 0.09
N VAL A 90 -0.14 8.75 -0.67
CA VAL A 90 0.72 7.69 -0.14
C VAL A 90 2.09 8.30 0.17
N PRO A 91 2.52 8.41 1.44
CA PRO A 91 3.72 9.15 1.82
C PRO A 91 4.99 8.66 1.12
N GLN A 92 5.12 7.35 0.92
CA GLN A 92 6.28 6.74 0.28
C GLN A 92 6.37 7.14 -1.20
N GLN A 93 5.25 7.22 -1.91
CA GLN A 93 5.20 7.69 -3.30
C GLN A 93 5.51 9.18 -3.39
N ALA A 94 4.93 10.00 -2.53
CA ALA A 94 5.18 11.43 -2.47
C ALA A 94 6.65 11.73 -2.17
N SER A 95 7.24 11.04 -1.18
CA SER A 95 8.66 11.15 -0.85
C SER A 95 9.54 10.81 -2.04
N ARG A 96 9.26 9.71 -2.74
CA ARG A 96 10.02 9.31 -3.92
C ARG A 96 9.90 10.32 -5.06
N ALA A 97 8.72 10.84 -5.30
CA ALA A 97 8.49 11.87 -6.31
C ALA A 97 9.30 13.14 -6.00
N LEU A 98 9.29 13.60 -4.75
CA LEU A 98 10.08 14.75 -4.32
C LEU A 98 11.58 14.53 -4.48
N GLN A 99 12.09 13.34 -4.13
CA GLN A 99 13.50 12.99 -4.33
C GLN A 99 13.94 13.06 -5.80
N LEU A 100 13.06 12.68 -6.72
CA LEU A 100 13.36 12.62 -8.15
C LEU A 100 13.14 13.93 -8.89
N LEU A 101 12.13 14.69 -8.49
CA LEU A 101 11.59 15.80 -9.28
C LEU A 101 11.77 17.16 -8.61
N ALA A 102 11.95 17.24 -7.29
CA ALA A 102 12.13 18.52 -6.61
C ALA A 102 13.49 19.11 -6.96
N PRO A 103 13.56 20.39 -7.32
CA PRO A 103 14.83 21.08 -7.47
C PRO A 103 15.55 21.13 -6.12
N PRO A 104 16.91 21.22 -6.11
CA PRO A 104 17.62 21.39 -4.87
C PRO A 104 17.12 22.66 -4.16
N PHE A 105 16.61 22.49 -2.95
CA PHE A 105 16.16 23.63 -2.15
C PHE A 105 17.38 24.49 -1.79
N PRO A 106 17.31 25.82 -1.97
CA PRO A 106 18.35 26.70 -1.48
C PRO A 106 18.47 26.52 0.05
N ARG A 107 19.66 26.23 0.54
CA ARG A 107 19.87 26.12 1.98
C ARG A 107 19.53 27.45 2.64
N CYS A 108 18.67 27.42 3.62
CA CYS A 108 18.38 28.60 4.42
C CYS A 108 19.68 29.06 5.11
N PRO A 109 20.10 30.34 4.97
CA PRO A 109 21.38 30.81 5.54
C PRO A 109 21.50 30.67 7.07
N GLY A 110 20.40 30.40 7.76
CA GLY A 110 20.35 30.25 9.22
C GLY A 110 20.02 28.83 9.72
N CYS A 111 19.83 27.83 8.82
CA CYS A 111 19.55 26.46 9.22
C CYS A 111 20.85 25.69 9.35
N THR A 112 21.40 25.61 10.56
CA THR A 112 22.41 24.63 10.90
C THR A 112 21.74 23.26 10.92
N ALA A 113 22.30 22.30 10.17
CA ALA A 113 21.85 20.92 10.21
C ALA A 113 21.98 20.37 11.65
N VAL A 114 20.88 19.86 12.18
CA VAL A 114 20.84 19.07 13.42
C VAL A 114 21.23 17.63 13.08
#